data_9425a19ab1a98cd7a13c890a7c5b5c10
#
_entry.id   9425a19ab1a98cd7a13c890a7c5b5c10
#
_cell.length_a   1.000
_cell.length_b   1.000
_cell.length_c   1.000
_cell.angle_alpha   90.00
_cell.angle_beta   90.00
_cell.angle_gamma   90.00
#
_symmetry.space_group_name_H-M   'P 1'
#
loop_
_entity.id
_entity.type
_entity.pdbx_description
1 polymer ?
#
loop_
_entity_poly.entity_id
_entity_poly.type
_entity_poly.pdbx_seq_one_letter_code
_entity_poly.pdbx_strand_id
1 'polypeptide(L)'
;MLHYLEVGGPILWVLVVISIGAFAVVLERIVFFARNEKNIGDTFKDEILSLVANKKIDEAIALCDTKKSCVASAVKKFLQKAPKGIDVQDYEFILKEITIKETSPYESRLNLLASVISISPMLGLLGTVTGMIRAFTNISKYGAGDAAIVADGIAEALLTTAAGLMIAIPVIVIYNYLNRRLEKMENEIDDVV
;
A
#
# COMPACT_ATOMS: atom_id res chain seq x y z
N MET A 1 5.94 24.95 16.12
CA MET A 1 5.98 23.49 15.90
C MET A 1 6.53 22.72 17.10
N LEU A 2 7.70 23.05 17.64
CA LEU A 2 8.26 22.37 18.83
C LEU A 2 7.33 22.35 20.04
N HIS A 3 6.62 23.45 20.31
CA HIS A 3 5.65 23.54 21.38
C HIS A 3 4.51 22.49 21.29
N TYR A 4 4.02 22.20 20.07
CA TYR A 4 2.98 21.17 19.89
C TYR A 4 3.54 19.74 20.13
N LEU A 5 4.83 19.51 19.87
CA LEU A 5 5.49 18.24 20.15
C LEU A 5 5.69 18.00 21.65
N GLU A 6 5.93 19.08 22.42
CA GLU A 6 6.03 19.01 23.88
C GLU A 6 4.65 18.75 24.52
N VAL A 7 3.62 19.41 24.01
CA VAL A 7 2.23 19.25 24.49
C VAL A 7 1.65 17.90 24.16
N GLY A 8 1.99 17.30 22.99
CA GLY A 8 1.40 16.06 22.51
C GLY A 8 1.95 14.77 23.16
N GLY A 9 2.88 14.86 24.08
CA GLY A 9 3.40 13.73 24.85
C GLY A 9 4.13 12.65 24.04
N PRO A 10 4.44 11.49 24.65
CA PRO A 10 5.25 10.44 24.02
C PRO A 10 4.58 9.79 22.80
N ILE A 11 3.24 9.73 22.79
CA ILE A 11 2.49 9.11 21.68
C ILE A 11 2.63 9.94 20.40
N LEU A 12 2.69 11.26 20.52
CA LEU A 12 2.91 12.12 19.33
C LEU A 12 4.28 11.87 18.69
N TRP A 13 5.32 11.61 19.46
CA TRP A 13 6.63 11.24 18.94
C TRP A 13 6.61 9.93 18.16
N VAL A 14 5.88 8.92 18.66
CA VAL A 14 5.68 7.66 17.94
C VAL A 14 4.97 7.91 16.60
N LEU A 15 3.92 8.75 16.59
CA LEU A 15 3.20 9.13 15.36
C LEU A 15 4.11 9.85 14.36
N VAL A 16 5.01 10.74 14.82
CA VAL A 16 5.99 11.41 13.96
C VAL A 16 6.92 10.40 13.29
N VAL A 17 7.45 9.42 14.05
CA VAL A 17 8.31 8.37 13.48
C VAL A 17 7.56 7.54 12.44
N ILE A 18 6.31 7.15 12.74
CA ILE A 18 5.45 6.42 11.80
C ILE A 18 5.18 7.26 10.55
N SER A 19 4.94 8.56 10.69
CA SER A 19 4.71 9.48 9.57
C SER A 19 5.89 9.55 8.62
N ILE A 20 7.11 9.67 9.15
CA ILE A 20 8.34 9.69 8.34
C ILE A 20 8.51 8.36 7.60
N GLY A 21 8.32 7.22 8.30
CA GLY A 21 8.38 5.89 7.70
C GLY A 21 7.34 5.69 6.61
N ALA A 22 6.09 6.08 6.87
CA ALA A 22 5.00 5.99 5.91
C ALA A 22 5.28 6.84 4.66
N PHE A 23 5.75 8.08 4.83
CA PHE A 23 6.09 8.96 3.72
C PHE A 23 7.22 8.39 2.85
N ALA A 24 8.25 7.81 3.48
CA ALA A 24 9.34 7.15 2.76
C ALA A 24 8.84 5.96 1.92
N VAL A 25 7.96 5.11 2.50
CA VAL A 25 7.36 3.98 1.79
C VAL A 25 6.43 4.46 0.66
N VAL A 26 5.63 5.50 0.87
CA VAL A 26 4.77 6.10 -0.15
C VAL A 26 5.60 6.57 -1.36
N LEU A 27 6.65 7.35 -1.12
CA LEU A 27 7.51 7.85 -2.20
C LEU A 27 8.17 6.70 -2.95
N GLU A 28 8.70 5.73 -2.23
CA GLU A 28 9.33 4.55 -2.83
C GLU A 28 8.32 3.77 -3.69
N ARG A 29 7.09 3.55 -3.21
CA ARG A 29 6.07 2.85 -3.97
C ARG A 29 5.62 3.59 -5.22
N ILE A 30 5.39 4.90 -5.14
CA ILE A 30 5.05 5.71 -6.31
C ILE A 30 6.15 5.60 -7.38
N VAL A 31 7.43 5.73 -6.98
CA VAL A 31 8.56 5.61 -7.92
C VAL A 31 8.67 4.19 -8.48
N PHE A 32 8.46 3.17 -7.66
CA PHE A 32 8.52 1.77 -8.08
C PHE A 32 7.45 1.45 -9.14
N PHE A 33 6.19 1.83 -8.88
CA PHE A 33 5.11 1.65 -9.85
C PHE A 33 5.37 2.45 -11.14
N ALA A 34 5.79 3.71 -11.03
CA ALA A 34 6.07 4.54 -12.20
C ALA A 34 7.20 4.00 -13.09
N ARG A 35 8.18 3.30 -12.51
CA ARG A 35 9.32 2.73 -13.25
C ARG A 35 9.03 1.38 -13.85
N ASN A 36 8.28 0.54 -13.15
CA ASN A 36 8.08 -0.86 -13.51
C ASN A 36 6.75 -1.13 -14.21
N GLU A 37 5.81 -0.20 -14.13
CA GLU A 37 4.51 -0.28 -14.80
C GLU A 37 4.51 0.64 -16.02
N LYS A 38 4.91 0.12 -17.16
CA LYS A 38 4.61 0.77 -18.45
C LYS A 38 3.27 0.23 -18.93
N ASN A 39 2.34 1.16 -19.16
CA ASN A 39 1.02 0.83 -19.66
C ASN A 39 1.15 -0.03 -20.92
N ILE A 40 0.68 -1.26 -20.83
CA ILE A 40 0.58 -2.17 -21.96
C ILE A 40 -0.71 -1.76 -22.67
N GLY A 41 -0.58 -1.05 -23.81
CA GLY A 41 -1.77 -0.67 -24.60
C GLY A 41 -2.50 -1.89 -25.12
N ASP A 42 -3.80 -1.74 -25.40
CA ASP A 42 -4.65 -2.81 -25.96
C ASP A 42 -4.03 -3.44 -27.22
N THR A 43 -3.28 -2.67 -28.00
CA THR A 43 -2.48 -3.14 -29.16
C THR A 43 -1.51 -4.28 -28.81
N PHE A 44 -0.88 -4.27 -27.64
CA PHE A 44 0.04 -5.34 -27.25
C PHE A 44 -0.73 -6.65 -26.98
N LYS A 45 -1.88 -6.54 -26.32
CA LYS A 45 -2.75 -7.68 -26.04
C LYS A 45 -3.21 -8.34 -27.36
N ASP A 46 -3.74 -7.55 -28.29
CA ASP A 46 -4.22 -8.04 -29.58
C ASP A 46 -3.09 -8.69 -30.39
N GLU A 47 -1.88 -8.10 -30.34
CA GLU A 47 -0.71 -8.63 -31.03
C GLU A 47 -0.25 -9.96 -30.44
N ILE A 48 -0.17 -10.10 -29.11
CA ILE A 48 0.14 -11.37 -28.44
C ILE A 48 -0.89 -12.43 -28.81
N LEU A 49 -2.18 -12.14 -28.67
CA LEU A 49 -3.26 -13.08 -29.00
C LEU A 49 -3.18 -13.54 -30.46
N SER A 50 -2.89 -12.62 -31.39
CA SER A 50 -2.74 -12.94 -32.82
C SER A 50 -1.53 -13.86 -33.08
N LEU A 51 -0.40 -13.63 -32.41
CA LEU A 51 0.80 -14.45 -32.55
C LEU A 51 0.58 -15.85 -31.98
N VAL A 52 -0.08 -15.96 -30.82
CA VAL A 52 -0.42 -17.24 -30.20
C VAL A 52 -1.41 -18.02 -31.07
N ALA A 53 -2.45 -17.37 -31.61
CA ALA A 53 -3.40 -18.00 -32.53
C ALA A 53 -2.73 -18.56 -33.80
N ASN A 54 -1.70 -17.85 -34.31
CA ASN A 54 -0.90 -18.29 -35.46
C ASN A 54 0.23 -19.28 -35.10
N LYS A 55 0.27 -19.79 -33.88
CA LYS A 55 1.29 -20.73 -33.35
C LYS A 55 2.74 -20.20 -33.38
N LYS A 56 2.91 -18.87 -33.42
CA LYS A 56 4.21 -18.18 -33.42
C LYS A 56 4.66 -17.80 -32.00
N ILE A 57 4.83 -18.82 -31.16
CA ILE A 57 5.13 -18.65 -29.74
C ILE A 57 6.45 -17.92 -29.51
N ASP A 58 7.49 -18.20 -30.32
CA ASP A 58 8.80 -17.56 -30.16
C ASP A 58 8.76 -16.06 -30.47
N GLU A 59 7.94 -15.65 -31.46
CA GLU A 59 7.72 -14.23 -31.77
C GLU A 59 6.94 -13.55 -30.64
N ALA A 60 5.95 -14.21 -30.05
CA ALA A 60 5.20 -13.70 -28.90
C ALA A 60 6.10 -13.50 -27.67
N ILE A 61 7.01 -14.46 -27.39
CA ILE A 61 8.00 -14.33 -26.32
C ILE A 61 8.96 -13.16 -26.58
N ALA A 62 9.45 -13.01 -27.81
CA ALA A 62 10.32 -11.91 -28.20
C ALA A 62 9.62 -10.54 -28.04
N LEU A 63 8.33 -10.46 -28.36
CA LEU A 63 7.52 -9.25 -28.16
C LEU A 63 7.40 -8.89 -26.67
N CYS A 64 7.19 -9.87 -25.79
CA CYS A 64 7.17 -9.64 -24.35
C CYS A 64 8.49 -9.05 -23.82
N ASP A 65 9.64 -9.44 -24.39
CA ASP A 65 10.95 -8.91 -23.98
C ASP A 65 11.16 -7.43 -24.35
N THR A 66 10.39 -6.90 -25.28
CA THR A 66 10.46 -5.48 -25.65
C THR A 66 9.81 -4.56 -24.61
N LYS A 67 8.93 -5.09 -23.77
CA LYS A 67 8.14 -4.32 -22.79
C LYS A 67 8.60 -4.64 -21.36
N LYS A 68 9.05 -3.62 -20.64
CA LYS A 68 9.32 -3.73 -19.20
C LYS A 68 8.00 -3.53 -18.42
N SER A 69 7.27 -4.61 -18.18
CA SER A 69 6.01 -4.61 -17.45
C SER A 69 5.81 -5.96 -16.75
N CYS A 70 5.15 -5.93 -15.61
CA CYS A 70 4.74 -7.12 -14.86
C CYS A 70 3.91 -8.06 -15.74
N VAL A 71 2.94 -7.53 -16.48
CA VAL A 71 2.06 -8.30 -17.37
C VAL A 71 2.86 -9.00 -18.48
N ALA A 72 3.78 -8.28 -19.15
CA ALA A 72 4.62 -8.89 -20.20
C ALA A 72 5.51 -10.00 -19.63
N SER A 73 6.06 -9.82 -18.42
CA SER A 73 6.84 -10.85 -17.73
C SER A 73 6.00 -12.09 -17.40
N ALA A 74 4.79 -11.88 -16.91
CA ALA A 74 3.86 -12.97 -16.57
C ALA A 74 3.47 -13.77 -17.82
N VAL A 75 3.04 -13.10 -18.90
CA VAL A 75 2.69 -13.72 -20.18
C VAL A 75 3.87 -14.49 -20.76
N LYS A 76 5.08 -13.92 -20.76
CA LYS A 76 6.29 -14.61 -21.20
C LYS A 76 6.53 -15.91 -20.43
N LYS A 77 6.50 -15.84 -19.09
CA LYS A 77 6.73 -17.02 -18.24
C LYS A 77 5.65 -18.08 -18.45
N PHE A 78 4.43 -17.64 -18.67
CA PHE A 78 3.32 -18.54 -18.97
C PHE A 78 3.55 -19.26 -20.30
N LEU A 79 3.85 -18.55 -21.39
CA LEU A 79 4.14 -19.13 -22.71
C LEU A 79 5.34 -20.10 -22.70
N GLN A 80 6.31 -19.87 -21.79
CA GLN A 80 7.46 -20.76 -21.60
C GLN A 80 7.15 -22.01 -20.78
N LYS A 81 6.26 -21.91 -19.79
CA LYS A 81 5.97 -22.99 -18.84
C LYS A 81 4.80 -23.88 -19.27
N ALA A 82 3.85 -23.34 -20.03
CA ALA A 82 2.64 -24.06 -20.40
C ALA A 82 2.95 -25.16 -21.44
N PRO A 83 2.93 -26.46 -21.07
CA PRO A 83 3.13 -27.55 -22.01
C PRO A 83 1.92 -27.64 -22.94
N LYS A 84 2.14 -28.05 -24.19
CA LYS A 84 1.06 -28.28 -25.16
C LYS A 84 0.19 -29.44 -24.68
N GLY A 85 -1.13 -29.19 -24.50
CA GLY A 85 -2.12 -30.26 -24.22
C GLY A 85 -2.37 -30.54 -22.72
N ILE A 86 -2.12 -29.57 -21.84
CA ILE A 86 -2.51 -29.66 -20.44
C ILE A 86 -4.03 -29.51 -20.26
N ASP A 87 -4.53 -30.09 -19.16
CA ASP A 87 -5.90 -29.89 -18.70
C ASP A 87 -6.12 -28.44 -18.24
N VAL A 88 -7.34 -27.95 -18.37
CA VAL A 88 -7.73 -26.57 -18.02
C VAL A 88 -7.41 -26.26 -16.54
N GLN A 89 -7.55 -27.24 -15.64
CA GLN A 89 -7.25 -27.04 -14.22
C GLN A 89 -5.75 -26.80 -13.95
N ASP A 90 -4.86 -27.52 -14.65
CA ASP A 90 -3.41 -27.29 -14.53
C ASP A 90 -3.01 -25.95 -15.12
N TYR A 91 -3.70 -25.50 -16.16
CA TYR A 91 -3.51 -24.22 -16.81
C TYR A 91 -3.79 -23.06 -15.83
N GLU A 92 -4.95 -23.06 -15.17
CA GLU A 92 -5.33 -22.09 -14.15
C GLU A 92 -4.35 -22.07 -12.97
N PHE A 93 -3.86 -23.24 -12.55
CA PHE A 93 -2.89 -23.35 -11.47
C PHE A 93 -1.56 -22.69 -11.83
N ILE A 94 -1.03 -22.95 -13.03
CA ILE A 94 0.22 -22.35 -13.53
C ILE A 94 0.07 -20.83 -13.66
N LEU A 95 -1.05 -20.37 -14.20
CA LEU A 95 -1.35 -18.94 -14.33
C LEU A 95 -1.34 -18.24 -12.97
N LYS A 96 -2.08 -18.79 -12.01
CA LYS A 96 -2.16 -18.24 -10.65
C LYS A 96 -0.80 -18.23 -9.95
N GLU A 97 0.00 -19.29 -10.09
CA GLU A 97 1.37 -19.31 -9.53
C GLU A 97 2.23 -18.18 -10.11
N ILE A 98 2.15 -17.95 -11.42
CA ILE A 98 2.92 -16.92 -12.11
C ILE A 98 2.42 -15.53 -11.69
N THR A 99 1.11 -15.30 -11.70
CA THR A 99 0.51 -14.01 -11.31
C THR A 99 0.95 -13.62 -9.90
N ILE A 100 0.77 -14.50 -8.92
CA ILE A 100 1.20 -14.25 -7.54
C ILE A 100 2.69 -13.93 -7.47
N LYS A 101 3.54 -14.64 -8.21
CA LYS A 101 4.99 -14.45 -8.17
C LYS A 101 5.40 -13.11 -8.78
N GLU A 102 4.74 -12.70 -9.86
CA GLU A 102 5.05 -11.43 -10.55
C GLU A 102 4.46 -10.22 -9.80
N THR A 103 3.30 -10.36 -9.14
CA THR A 103 2.65 -9.28 -8.40
C THR A 103 3.19 -9.10 -6.97
N SER A 104 3.76 -10.16 -6.37
CA SER A 104 4.32 -10.14 -5.00
C SER A 104 5.25 -8.96 -4.68
N PRO A 105 6.18 -8.52 -5.57
CA PRO A 105 7.01 -7.35 -5.31
C PRO A 105 6.21 -6.04 -5.21
N TYR A 106 5.04 -5.98 -5.83
CA TYR A 106 4.13 -4.82 -5.77
C TYR A 106 3.34 -4.82 -4.48
N GLU A 107 2.84 -5.98 -4.03
CA GLU A 107 2.06 -6.14 -2.80
C GLU A 107 2.87 -5.92 -1.52
N SER A 108 4.11 -6.42 -1.47
CA SER A 108 4.86 -6.62 -0.22
C SER A 108 4.95 -5.37 0.66
N ARG A 109 5.03 -4.16 0.08
CA ARG A 109 5.09 -2.90 0.83
C ARG A 109 3.77 -2.15 0.89
N LEU A 110 2.78 -2.53 0.09
CA LEU A 110 1.41 -2.02 0.25
C LEU A 110 0.83 -2.46 1.58
N ASN A 111 1.13 -3.68 2.04
CA ASN A 111 0.73 -4.20 3.35
C ASN A 111 1.27 -3.36 4.52
N LEU A 112 2.46 -2.74 4.38
CA LEU A 112 2.97 -1.79 5.37
C LEU A 112 2.12 -0.52 5.42
N LEU A 113 1.72 0.02 4.26
CA LEU A 113 0.82 1.17 4.21
C LEU A 113 -0.55 0.85 4.80
N ALA A 114 -1.11 -0.32 4.51
CA ALA A 114 -2.35 -0.79 5.13
C ALA A 114 -2.26 -0.84 6.67
N SER A 115 -1.11 -1.28 7.19
CA SER A 115 -0.86 -1.28 8.63
C SER A 115 -0.81 0.13 9.21
N VAL A 116 -0.14 1.08 8.54
CA VAL A 116 -0.10 2.49 8.97
C VAL A 116 -1.48 3.12 8.98
N ILE A 117 -2.32 2.86 7.98
CA ILE A 117 -3.70 3.35 7.89
C ILE A 117 -4.52 2.94 9.11
N SER A 118 -4.34 1.70 9.57
CA SER A 118 -5.07 1.16 10.73
C SER A 118 -4.48 1.61 12.06
N ILE A 119 -3.16 1.58 12.20
CA ILE A 119 -2.46 1.82 13.47
C ILE A 119 -2.44 3.31 13.83
N SER A 120 -2.28 4.22 12.85
CA SER A 120 -2.16 5.66 13.16
C SER A 120 -3.38 6.25 13.87
N PRO A 121 -4.63 6.00 13.45
CA PRO A 121 -5.80 6.46 14.19
C PRO A 121 -5.94 5.79 15.57
N MET A 122 -5.57 4.51 15.69
CA MET A 122 -5.61 3.79 16.98
C MET A 122 -4.62 4.39 17.98
N LEU A 123 -3.42 4.76 17.54
CA LEU A 123 -2.46 5.47 18.37
C LEU A 123 -2.95 6.87 18.74
N GLY A 124 -3.62 7.56 17.81
CA GLY A 124 -4.28 8.82 18.13
C GLY A 124 -5.34 8.68 19.22
N LEU A 125 -6.18 7.65 19.11
CA LEU A 125 -7.18 7.32 20.14
C LEU A 125 -6.53 6.94 21.48
N LEU A 126 -5.44 6.17 21.46
CA LEU A 126 -4.67 5.88 22.66
C LEU A 126 -4.15 7.16 23.32
N GLY A 127 -3.76 8.15 22.51
CA GLY A 127 -3.36 9.48 22.98
C GLY A 127 -4.49 10.20 23.73
N THR A 128 -5.74 10.11 23.26
CA THR A 128 -6.87 10.70 24.00
C THR A 128 -7.09 10.02 25.34
N VAL A 129 -7.04 8.70 25.38
CA VAL A 129 -7.21 7.95 26.64
C VAL A 129 -6.12 8.32 27.66
N THR A 130 -4.87 8.36 27.23
CA THR A 130 -3.74 8.69 28.11
C THR A 130 -3.75 10.15 28.55
N GLY A 131 -4.09 11.08 27.65
CA GLY A 131 -4.23 12.51 27.96
C GLY A 131 -5.36 12.78 28.99
N MET A 132 -6.50 12.14 28.80
CA MET A 132 -7.62 12.24 29.75
C MET A 132 -7.28 11.63 31.12
N ILE A 133 -6.60 10.47 31.16
CA ILE A 133 -6.14 9.88 32.42
C ILE A 133 -5.22 10.86 33.17
N ARG A 134 -4.29 11.52 32.47
CA ARG A 134 -3.42 12.54 33.10
C ARG A 134 -4.22 13.72 33.61
N ALA A 135 -5.16 14.25 32.81
CA ALA A 135 -6.02 15.36 33.24
C ALA A 135 -6.74 15.03 34.56
N PHE A 136 -7.43 13.88 34.63
CA PHE A 136 -8.14 13.46 35.85
C PHE A 136 -7.21 13.12 37.01
N THR A 137 -6.04 12.57 36.77
CA THR A 137 -5.03 12.33 37.80
C THR A 137 -4.55 13.63 38.42
N ASN A 138 -4.35 14.66 37.63
CA ASN A 138 -3.94 15.98 38.06
C ASN A 138 -5.04 16.69 38.89
N ILE A 139 -6.31 16.58 38.48
CA ILE A 139 -7.46 17.05 39.28
C ILE A 139 -7.47 16.39 40.64
N SER A 140 -7.24 15.08 40.71
CA SER A 140 -7.24 14.33 41.97
C SER A 140 -6.11 14.74 42.91
N LYS A 141 -4.94 15.12 42.38
CA LYS A 141 -3.75 15.49 43.16
C LYS A 141 -3.76 16.94 43.62
N TYR A 142 -4.19 17.86 42.76
CA TYR A 142 -4.06 19.30 42.96
C TYR A 142 -5.40 20.01 43.20
N GLY A 143 -6.51 19.27 43.11
CA GLY A 143 -7.86 19.82 43.22
C GLY A 143 -8.37 20.42 41.91
N ALA A 144 -9.69 20.66 41.84
CA ALA A 144 -10.34 21.21 40.64
C ALA A 144 -10.10 22.72 40.41
N GLY A 145 -9.22 23.34 41.22
CA GLY A 145 -9.04 24.80 41.24
C GLY A 145 -8.24 25.38 40.05
N ASP A 146 -7.50 24.56 39.34
CA ASP A 146 -6.70 25.04 38.18
C ASP A 146 -7.22 24.47 36.84
N ALA A 147 -8.07 25.25 36.17
CA ALA A 147 -8.63 24.90 34.86
C ALA A 147 -7.55 24.73 33.78
N ALA A 148 -6.36 25.35 33.93
CA ALA A 148 -5.28 25.24 32.97
C ALA A 148 -4.69 23.83 32.92
N ILE A 149 -4.52 23.17 34.05
CA ILE A 149 -3.97 21.81 34.13
C ILE A 149 -4.90 20.79 33.44
N VAL A 150 -6.21 21.00 33.54
CA VAL A 150 -7.20 20.15 32.85
C VAL A 150 -7.19 20.40 31.35
N ALA A 151 -7.12 21.68 30.96
CA ALA A 151 -7.09 22.08 29.55
C ALA A 151 -5.87 21.51 28.81
N ASP A 152 -4.70 21.46 29.44
CA ASP A 152 -3.48 20.90 28.86
C ASP A 152 -3.63 19.40 28.54
N GLY A 153 -4.18 18.60 29.44
CA GLY A 153 -4.41 17.17 29.20
C GLY A 153 -5.45 16.90 28.09
N ILE A 154 -6.46 17.76 28.00
CA ILE A 154 -7.45 17.68 26.92
C ILE A 154 -6.83 18.09 25.59
N ALA A 155 -6.02 19.14 25.57
CA ALA A 155 -5.31 19.60 24.37
C ALA A 155 -4.33 18.53 23.85
N GLU A 156 -3.55 17.89 24.73
CA GLU A 156 -2.70 16.74 24.40
C GLU A 156 -3.51 15.63 23.74
N ALA A 157 -4.65 15.28 24.33
CA ALA A 157 -5.54 14.24 23.83
C ALA A 157 -6.05 14.53 22.41
N LEU A 158 -6.60 15.72 22.20
CA LEU A 158 -7.16 16.11 20.89
C LEU A 158 -6.07 16.23 19.79
N LEU A 159 -4.89 16.73 20.15
CA LEU A 159 -3.77 16.88 19.23
C LEU A 159 -3.26 15.52 18.72
N THR A 160 -3.16 14.52 19.58
CA THR A 160 -2.71 13.18 19.16
C THR A 160 -3.69 12.51 18.22
N THR A 161 -5.00 12.66 18.46
CA THR A 161 -6.02 12.13 17.52
C THR A 161 -5.97 12.84 16.18
N ALA A 162 -5.88 14.16 16.17
CA ALA A 162 -5.75 14.93 14.94
C ALA A 162 -4.50 14.51 14.14
N ALA A 163 -3.36 14.31 14.82
CA ALA A 163 -2.12 13.84 14.19
C ALA A 163 -2.26 12.45 13.58
N GLY A 164 -2.88 11.49 14.29
CA GLY A 164 -3.13 10.14 13.79
C GLY A 164 -3.97 10.13 12.51
N LEU A 165 -5.02 10.96 12.46
CA LEU A 165 -5.88 11.12 11.29
C LEU A 165 -5.17 11.83 10.13
N MET A 166 -4.38 12.87 10.41
CA MET A 166 -3.58 13.57 9.40
C MET A 166 -2.57 12.65 8.70
N ILE A 167 -2.08 11.63 9.38
CA ILE A 167 -1.21 10.62 8.78
C ILE A 167 -2.03 9.62 7.95
N ALA A 168 -3.11 9.09 8.51
CA ALA A 168 -3.87 8.01 7.88
C ALA A 168 -4.58 8.45 6.59
N ILE A 169 -5.17 9.65 6.55
CA ILE A 169 -6.00 10.11 5.42
C ILE A 169 -5.22 10.20 4.10
N PRO A 170 -4.03 10.84 4.02
CA PRO A 170 -3.26 10.84 2.78
C PRO A 170 -2.77 9.45 2.38
N VAL A 171 -2.35 8.65 3.36
CA VAL A 171 -1.82 7.30 3.09
C VAL A 171 -2.89 6.39 2.50
N ILE A 172 -4.15 6.43 3.01
CA ILE A 172 -5.24 5.60 2.46
C ILE A 172 -5.60 5.98 1.03
N VAL A 173 -5.54 7.26 0.68
CA VAL A 173 -5.81 7.71 -0.70
C VAL A 173 -4.77 7.13 -1.66
N ILE A 174 -3.49 7.22 -1.30
CA ILE A 174 -2.39 6.70 -2.12
C ILE A 174 -2.42 5.17 -2.16
N TYR A 175 -2.66 4.52 -1.03
CA TYR A 175 -2.80 3.06 -0.94
C TYR A 175 -3.89 2.56 -1.89
N ASN A 176 -5.08 3.14 -1.84
CA ASN A 176 -6.20 2.75 -2.70
C ASN A 176 -5.89 2.97 -4.19
N TYR A 177 -5.17 4.05 -4.54
CA TYR A 177 -4.74 4.28 -5.91
C TYR A 177 -3.78 3.20 -6.40
N LEU A 178 -2.76 2.85 -5.59
CA LEU A 178 -1.77 1.83 -5.94
C LEU A 178 -2.39 0.43 -5.97
N ASN A 179 -3.29 0.12 -5.04
CA ASN A 179 -3.98 -1.16 -4.99
C ASN A 179 -4.85 -1.39 -6.24
N ARG A 180 -5.60 -0.38 -6.67
CA ARG A 180 -6.37 -0.45 -7.92
C ARG A 180 -5.49 -0.67 -9.15
N ARG A 181 -4.28 -0.10 -9.15
CA ARG A 181 -3.32 -0.36 -10.22
C ARG A 181 -2.82 -1.79 -10.22
N LEU A 182 -2.58 -2.35 -9.04
CA LEU A 182 -2.20 -3.75 -8.89
C LEU A 182 -3.31 -4.69 -9.37
N GLU A 183 -4.55 -4.49 -8.92
CA GLU A 183 -5.73 -5.23 -9.38
C GLU A 183 -5.90 -5.17 -10.91
N LYS A 184 -5.65 -3.99 -11.50
CA LYS A 184 -5.70 -3.85 -12.95
C LYS A 184 -4.64 -4.70 -13.65
N MET A 185 -3.39 -4.75 -13.12
CA MET A 185 -2.33 -5.61 -13.69
C MET A 185 -2.68 -7.10 -13.59
N GLU A 186 -3.26 -7.54 -12.48
CA GLU A 186 -3.73 -8.92 -12.30
C GLU A 186 -4.80 -9.28 -13.32
N ASN A 187 -5.81 -8.43 -13.48
CA ASN A 187 -6.85 -8.62 -14.49
C ASN A 187 -6.29 -8.61 -15.93
N GLU A 188 -5.30 -7.77 -16.22
CA GLU A 188 -4.63 -7.75 -17.54
C GLU A 188 -3.83 -9.03 -17.81
N ILE A 189 -3.24 -9.65 -16.78
CA ILE A 189 -2.57 -10.95 -16.90
C ILE A 189 -3.61 -12.04 -17.22
N ASP A 190 -4.69 -12.09 -16.47
CA ASP A 190 -5.76 -13.06 -16.65
C ASP A 190 -6.45 -12.94 -18.01
N ASP A 191 -6.59 -11.73 -18.51
CA ASP A 191 -7.23 -11.44 -19.81
C ASP A 191 -6.37 -11.83 -21.04
N VAL A 192 -5.04 -11.86 -20.90
CA VAL A 192 -4.11 -12.13 -22.03
C VAL A 192 -3.75 -13.61 -22.13
N VAL A 193 -3.93 -14.35 -21.07
CA VAL A 193 -3.56 -15.77 -20.94
C VAL A 193 -4.77 -16.67 -21.04
#